data_10c8879319c6c575740302103378a539
#
_entry.id   10c8879319c6c575740302103378a539
#
_cell.length_a   1.000
_cell.length_b   1.000
_cell.length_c   1.000
_cell.angle_alpha   90.00
_cell.angle_beta   90.00
_cell.angle_gamma   90.00
#
_symmetry.space_group_name_H-M   'P 1'
#
loop_
_entity.id
_entity.type
_entity.pdbx_description
1 polymer ?
#
loop_
_entity_poly.entity_id
_entity_poly.type
_entity_poly.pdbx_seq_one_letter_code
_entity_poly.pdbx_strand_id
1 'polypeptide(L)'
;MVRELERLLSNCYAPHDKFYFSAIAKMKDGMVFGGVLVKNDIFRSTIYAEEAAIANAVSHGYKKSDFDSLYVMTSSKNLNDLKNINKNMISEFYENDAEIFLYDINRNERIIKVGNLIDNIY
;
A
#
# COMPACT_ATOMS: atom_id res chain seq x y z
N MET A 1 -5.06 -9.80 -8.08
CA MET A 1 -4.67 -8.83 -7.03
C MET A 1 -5.85 -8.16 -6.37
N VAL A 2 -6.82 -7.69 -7.14
CA VAL A 2 -7.96 -6.94 -6.57
C VAL A 2 -8.74 -7.76 -5.55
N ARG A 3 -9.01 -9.02 -5.83
CA ARG A 3 -9.72 -9.91 -4.88
C ARG A 3 -8.96 -10.05 -3.56
N GLU A 4 -7.66 -10.21 -3.63
CA GLU A 4 -6.83 -10.35 -2.43
C GLU A 4 -6.80 -9.04 -1.63
N LEU A 5 -6.72 -7.90 -2.32
CA LEU A 5 -6.81 -6.60 -1.67
C LEU A 5 -8.15 -6.44 -0.95
N GLU A 6 -9.25 -6.85 -1.59
CA GLU A 6 -10.59 -6.79 -0.98
C GLU A 6 -10.67 -7.68 0.26
N ARG A 7 -10.10 -8.88 0.19
CA ARG A 7 -10.07 -9.79 1.32
C ARG A 7 -9.29 -9.19 2.49
N LEU A 8 -8.15 -8.57 2.21
CA LEU A 8 -7.30 -7.96 3.23
C LEU A 8 -7.98 -6.77 3.91
N LEU A 9 -8.83 -6.02 3.20
CA LEU A 9 -9.54 -4.89 3.82
C LEU A 9 -10.31 -5.28 5.07
N SER A 10 -10.88 -6.48 5.11
CA SER A 10 -11.64 -6.95 6.26
C SER A 10 -10.77 -7.25 7.49
N ASN A 11 -9.46 -7.32 7.32
CA ASN A 11 -8.53 -7.61 8.41
C ASN A 11 -7.92 -6.35 9.03
N CYS A 12 -8.26 -5.17 8.53
CA CYS A 12 -7.78 -3.92 9.09
C CYS A 12 -8.23 -3.73 10.54
N TYR A 13 -7.37 -3.11 11.33
CA TYR A 13 -7.73 -2.69 12.67
C TYR A 13 -7.56 -1.18 12.79
N ALA A 14 -8.66 -0.45 12.66
CA ALA A 14 -8.69 1.00 12.76
C ALA A 14 -10.10 1.41 13.22
N PRO A 15 -10.42 1.19 14.53
CA PRO A 15 -11.80 1.23 15.01
C PRO A 15 -12.49 2.58 14.87
N HIS A 16 -11.73 3.66 14.76
CA HIS A 16 -12.30 5.00 14.63
C HIS A 16 -12.11 5.60 13.23
N ASP A 17 -11.50 4.86 12.31
CA ASP A 17 -11.29 5.38 10.96
C ASP A 17 -12.50 5.11 10.08
N LYS A 18 -12.78 6.07 9.22
CA LYS A 18 -13.89 5.99 8.27
C LYS A 18 -13.60 4.98 7.15
N PHE A 19 -12.34 4.92 6.72
CA PHE A 19 -11.93 4.07 5.60
C PHE A 19 -10.80 3.14 6.01
N TYR A 20 -10.75 1.97 5.37
CA TYR A 20 -9.71 0.98 5.54
C TYR A 20 -8.83 0.94 4.29
N PHE A 21 -7.63 0.41 4.46
CA PHE A 21 -6.64 0.34 3.39
C PHE A 21 -5.93 -1.00 3.44
N SER A 22 -5.68 -1.57 2.26
CA SER A 22 -4.87 -2.78 2.11
C SER A 22 -3.82 -2.56 1.04
N ALA A 23 -2.74 -3.35 1.09
CA ALA A 23 -1.67 -3.25 0.11
C ALA A 23 -1.08 -4.63 -0.15
N ILE A 24 -0.53 -4.81 -1.35
CA ILE A 24 0.24 -5.99 -1.72
C ILE A 24 1.52 -5.52 -2.39
N ALA A 25 2.66 -5.93 -1.84
CA ALA A 25 3.96 -5.70 -2.45
C ALA A 25 4.33 -6.93 -3.28
N LYS A 26 4.59 -6.72 -4.57
CA LYS A 26 5.00 -7.78 -5.48
C LYS A 26 6.49 -7.68 -5.74
N MET A 27 7.17 -8.81 -5.58
CA MET A 27 8.61 -8.91 -5.81
C MET A 27 8.89 -9.29 -7.26
N LYS A 28 10.13 -9.07 -7.69
CA LYS A 28 10.56 -9.39 -9.07
C LYS A 28 10.49 -10.88 -9.38
N ASP A 29 10.61 -11.72 -8.37
CA ASP A 29 10.49 -13.18 -8.53
C ASP A 29 9.02 -13.66 -8.53
N GLY A 30 8.06 -12.74 -8.42
CA GLY A 30 6.64 -13.06 -8.45
C GLY A 30 6.00 -13.27 -7.09
N MET A 31 6.78 -13.36 -6.01
CA MET A 31 6.21 -13.47 -4.66
C MET A 31 5.47 -12.19 -4.28
N VAL A 32 4.41 -12.35 -3.49
CA VAL A 32 3.58 -11.23 -3.04
C VAL A 32 3.43 -11.25 -1.53
N PHE A 33 3.36 -10.05 -0.94
CA PHE A 33 3.25 -9.88 0.52
C PHE A 33 2.18 -8.84 0.82
N GLY A 34 1.21 -9.23 1.62
CA GLY A 34 0.10 -8.34 1.98
C GLY A 34 0.36 -7.55 3.24
N GLY A 35 -0.35 -6.43 3.34
CA GLY A 35 -0.37 -5.60 4.53
C GLY A 35 -1.69 -4.87 4.65
N VAL A 36 -2.05 -4.50 5.87
CA VAL A 36 -3.31 -3.81 6.18
C VAL A 36 -3.06 -2.66 7.13
N LEU A 37 -3.98 -1.71 7.13
CA LEU A 37 -3.97 -0.61 8.09
C LEU A 37 -4.18 -1.14 9.51
N VAL A 38 -3.28 -0.77 10.42
CA VAL A 38 -3.40 -1.04 11.84
C VAL A 38 -3.19 0.27 12.58
N LYS A 39 -4.19 0.70 13.33
CA LYS A 39 -4.14 1.98 14.02
C LYS A 39 -4.48 1.81 15.48
N ASN A 40 -3.54 2.22 16.34
CA ASN A 40 -3.76 2.22 17.77
C ASN A 40 -4.49 3.50 18.17
N ASP A 41 -5.63 3.34 18.83
CA ASP A 41 -6.47 4.46 19.22
C ASP A 41 -5.88 5.30 20.34
N ILE A 42 -5.20 4.65 21.29
CA ILE A 42 -4.74 5.29 22.54
C ILE A 42 -3.50 6.15 22.30
N PHE A 43 -2.53 5.64 21.54
CA PHE A 43 -1.22 6.27 21.37
C PHE A 43 -1.03 6.91 20.00
N ARG A 44 -2.07 6.90 19.16
CA ARG A 44 -2.03 7.44 17.79
C ARG A 44 -0.95 6.82 16.92
N SER A 45 -0.54 5.61 17.25
CA SER A 45 0.40 4.86 16.41
C SER A 45 -0.35 4.28 15.23
N THR A 46 0.24 4.42 14.05
CA THR A 46 -0.36 3.93 12.80
C THR A 46 0.67 3.14 12.02
N ILE A 47 0.27 1.94 11.58
CA ILE A 47 0.99 1.19 10.58
C ILE A 47 0.14 1.26 9.31
N TYR A 48 0.65 1.93 8.28
CA TYR A 48 -0.05 2.03 7.00
C TYR A 48 0.05 0.70 6.24
N ALA A 49 -0.93 0.42 5.40
CA ALA A 49 -0.99 -0.84 4.66
C ALA A 49 0.26 -1.09 3.81
N GLU A 50 0.74 -0.08 3.12
CA GLU A 50 1.96 -0.18 2.30
C GLU A 50 3.20 -0.43 3.16
N GLU A 51 3.26 0.18 4.35
CA GLU A 51 4.36 -0.08 5.30
C GLU A 51 4.34 -1.53 5.75
N ALA A 52 3.17 -2.04 6.10
CA ALA A 52 3.00 -3.43 6.54
C ALA A 52 3.40 -4.41 5.44
N ALA A 53 2.98 -4.16 4.20
CA ALA A 53 3.30 -5.02 3.06
C ALA A 53 4.81 -5.05 2.78
N ILE A 54 5.46 -3.88 2.79
CA ILE A 54 6.91 -3.78 2.59
C ILE A 54 7.65 -4.48 3.74
N ALA A 55 7.24 -4.22 5.00
CA ALA A 55 7.86 -4.85 6.17
C ALA A 55 7.71 -6.37 6.12
N ASN A 56 6.57 -6.87 5.66
CA ASN A 56 6.32 -8.30 5.51
C ASN A 56 7.32 -8.91 4.53
N ALA A 57 7.54 -8.29 3.37
CA ALA A 57 8.51 -8.75 2.38
C ALA A 57 9.94 -8.73 2.95
N VAL A 58 10.31 -7.64 3.62
CA VAL A 58 11.64 -7.52 4.24
C VAL A 58 11.85 -8.61 5.29
N SER A 59 10.82 -8.91 6.07
CA SER A 59 10.86 -9.98 7.07
C SER A 59 11.10 -11.36 6.46
N HIS A 60 10.76 -11.53 5.19
CA HIS A 60 11.00 -12.77 4.45
C HIS A 60 12.35 -12.78 3.70
N GLY A 61 13.20 -11.77 3.92
CA GLY A 61 14.54 -11.71 3.37
C GLY A 61 14.69 -10.92 2.09
N TYR A 62 13.63 -10.26 1.60
CA TYR A 62 13.72 -9.45 0.40
C TYR A 62 14.36 -8.10 0.70
N LYS A 63 15.09 -7.58 -0.28
CA LYS A 63 15.85 -6.32 -0.18
C LYS A 63 15.28 -5.32 -1.17
N LYS A 64 15.68 -4.05 -1.04
CA LYS A 64 15.08 -2.99 -1.86
C LYS A 64 15.21 -3.20 -3.37
N SER A 65 16.25 -3.90 -3.84
CA SER A 65 16.39 -4.20 -5.27
C SER A 65 15.43 -5.28 -5.78
N ASP A 66 14.72 -5.95 -4.88
CA ASP A 66 13.82 -7.07 -5.21
C ASP A 66 12.39 -6.65 -5.47
N PHE A 67 12.04 -5.40 -5.17
CA PHE A 67 10.66 -4.92 -5.25
C PHE A 67 10.28 -4.52 -6.68
N ASP A 68 9.16 -5.06 -7.18
CA ASP A 68 8.70 -4.84 -8.55
C ASP A 68 7.58 -3.81 -8.62
N SER A 69 6.46 -4.06 -7.95
CA SER A 69 5.27 -3.21 -8.01
C SER A 69 4.52 -3.24 -6.70
N LEU A 70 3.63 -2.26 -6.53
CA LEU A 70 2.82 -2.13 -5.31
C LEU A 70 1.36 -1.95 -5.71
N TYR A 71 0.48 -2.62 -5.00
CA TYR A 71 -0.97 -2.55 -5.18
C TYR A 71 -1.58 -2.05 -3.89
N VAL A 72 -2.41 -1.00 -3.95
CA VAL A 72 -3.04 -0.41 -2.76
C VAL A 72 -4.53 -0.22 -3.03
N MET A 73 -5.37 -0.57 -2.07
CA MET A 73 -6.82 -0.39 -2.16
C MET A 73 -7.34 0.36 -0.96
N THR A 74 -8.31 1.23 -1.20
CA THR A 74 -9.10 1.87 -0.15
C THR A 74 -10.53 1.34 -0.15
N SER A 75 -11.16 1.28 1.03
CA SER A 75 -12.60 0.99 1.13
C SER A 75 -13.46 2.19 0.72
N SER A 76 -12.86 3.35 0.48
CA SER A 76 -13.53 4.54 -0.03
C SER A 76 -13.97 4.35 -1.47
N LYS A 77 -14.98 5.11 -1.89
CA LYS A 77 -15.41 5.19 -3.29
C LYS A 77 -14.58 6.18 -4.11
N ASN A 78 -13.61 6.83 -3.47
CA ASN A 78 -12.82 7.90 -4.09
C ASN A 78 -11.33 7.58 -4.03
N LEU A 79 -10.69 7.42 -5.19
CA LEU A 79 -9.24 7.15 -5.29
C LEU A 79 -8.39 8.24 -4.64
N ASN A 80 -8.89 9.47 -4.57
CA ASN A 80 -8.14 10.56 -3.94
C ASN A 80 -7.90 10.34 -2.44
N ASP A 81 -8.62 9.43 -1.81
CA ASP A 81 -8.38 9.07 -0.41
C ASP A 81 -7.10 8.27 -0.23
N LEU A 82 -6.45 7.84 -1.33
CA LEU A 82 -5.15 7.18 -1.30
C LEU A 82 -3.95 8.15 -1.36
N LYS A 83 -4.19 9.46 -1.38
CA LYS A 83 -3.11 10.45 -1.47
C LYS A 83 -2.16 10.47 -0.27
N ASN A 84 -2.56 9.87 0.84
CA ASN A 84 -1.79 9.89 2.11
C ASN A 84 -0.92 8.65 2.31
N ILE A 85 -0.64 7.88 1.28
CA ILE A 85 0.27 6.74 1.39
C ILE A 85 1.67 7.20 1.76
N ASN A 86 2.45 6.33 2.40
CA ASN A 86 3.81 6.67 2.86
C ASN A 86 4.77 6.67 1.69
N LYS A 87 4.95 7.85 1.11
CA LYS A 87 5.77 8.05 -0.09
C LYS A 87 7.25 7.80 0.17
N ASN A 88 7.72 8.14 1.35
CA ASN A 88 9.14 7.95 1.72
C ASN A 88 9.48 6.47 1.83
N MET A 89 8.60 5.66 2.42
CA MET A 89 8.82 4.22 2.52
C MET A 89 8.82 3.58 1.13
N ILE A 90 7.87 3.96 0.29
CA ILE A 90 7.78 3.43 -1.06
C ILE A 90 9.02 3.81 -1.87
N SER A 91 9.45 5.07 -1.81
CA SER A 91 10.62 5.55 -2.57
C SER A 91 11.92 4.90 -2.13
N GLU A 92 12.01 4.45 -0.86
CA GLU A 92 13.20 3.75 -0.37
C GLU A 92 13.35 2.37 -1.01
N PHE A 93 12.23 1.66 -1.22
CA PHE A 93 12.27 0.24 -1.66
C PHE A 93 12.02 0.05 -3.15
N TYR A 94 11.35 0.97 -3.81
CA TYR A 94 10.97 0.86 -5.22
C TYR A 94 11.79 1.81 -6.09
N GLU A 95 12.09 1.35 -7.30
CA GLU A 95 12.74 2.20 -8.31
C GLU A 95 11.73 3.23 -8.85
N ASN A 96 12.24 4.32 -9.42
CA ASN A 96 11.40 5.43 -9.88
C ASN A 96 10.41 5.03 -10.99
N ASP A 97 10.76 4.04 -11.81
CA ASP A 97 9.89 3.56 -12.89
C ASP A 97 8.95 2.44 -12.46
N ALA A 98 9.03 1.99 -11.22
CA ALA A 98 8.11 0.98 -10.70
C ALA A 98 6.69 1.54 -10.67
N GLU A 99 5.72 0.66 -10.89
CA GLU A 99 4.31 1.04 -10.96
C GLU A 99 3.61 0.78 -9.64
N ILE A 100 2.73 1.72 -9.28
CA ILE A 100 1.81 1.60 -8.16
C ILE A 100 0.41 1.57 -8.73
N PHE A 101 -0.34 0.53 -8.37
CA PHE A 101 -1.72 0.31 -8.80
C PHE A 101 -2.65 0.70 -7.64
N LEU A 102 -3.47 1.71 -7.86
CA LEU A 102 -4.39 2.24 -6.84
C LEU A 102 -5.82 1.85 -7.20
N TYR A 103 -6.56 1.34 -6.21
CA TYR A 103 -7.95 0.92 -6.39
C TYR A 103 -8.85 1.51 -5.31
N ASP A 104 -10.08 1.89 -5.71
CA ASP A 104 -11.14 2.16 -4.75
C ASP A 104 -12.03 0.92 -4.60
N ILE A 105 -13.07 1.01 -3.75
CA ILE A 105 -13.93 -0.14 -3.45
C ILE A 105 -14.80 -0.55 -4.67
N ASN A 106 -14.97 0.34 -5.62
CA ASN A 106 -15.68 0.07 -6.87
C ASN A 106 -14.75 -0.48 -7.94
N ARG A 107 -13.49 -0.78 -7.60
CA ARG A 107 -12.46 -1.31 -8.49
C ARG A 107 -12.04 -0.33 -9.57
N ASN A 108 -12.28 0.96 -9.40
CA ASN A 108 -11.66 1.97 -10.25
C ASN A 108 -10.15 1.94 -10.02
N GLU A 109 -9.39 2.01 -11.12
CA GLU A 109 -7.95 1.85 -11.08
C GLU A 109 -7.25 3.12 -11.52
N ARG A 110 -6.13 3.43 -10.86
CA ARG A 110 -5.19 4.45 -11.31
C ARG A 110 -3.79 3.87 -11.17
N ILE A 111 -3.00 3.98 -12.23
CA ILE A 111 -1.61 3.51 -12.24
C ILE A 111 -0.70 4.73 -12.25
N ILE A 112 0.23 4.78 -11.30
CA ILE A 112 1.21 5.86 -11.22
C ILE A 112 2.60 5.26 -11.06
N LYS A 113 3.62 6.04 -11.44
CA LYS A 113 5.01 5.63 -11.23
C LYS A 113 5.52 6.16 -9.90
N VAL A 114 6.39 5.40 -9.25
CA VAL A 114 6.96 5.77 -7.95
C VAL A 114 7.63 7.14 -8.01
N GLY A 115 8.37 7.40 -9.09
CA GLY A 115 9.03 8.70 -9.26
C GLY A 115 8.07 9.89 -9.26
N ASN A 116 6.81 9.68 -9.64
CA ASN A 116 5.81 10.74 -9.67
C ASN A 116 5.15 11.00 -8.32
N LEU A 117 5.34 10.11 -7.33
CA LEU A 117 4.81 10.31 -5.99
C LEU A 117 5.38 11.55 -5.32
N ILE A 118 6.68 11.76 -5.44
CA ILE A 118 7.35 12.90 -4.83
C ILE A 118 6.89 14.20 -5.48
N ASP A 119 6.72 14.21 -6.80
CA ASP A 119 6.25 15.37 -7.55
C ASP A 119 4.83 15.77 -7.15
N ASN A 120 4.01 14.84 -6.72
CA ASN A 120 2.62 15.08 -6.32
C ASN A 120 2.49 15.59 -4.88
N ILE A 121 3.57 15.63 -4.10
CA ILE A 121 3.58 16.17 -2.74
C ILE A 121 3.60 17.70 -2.77
N TYR A 122 4.20 18.25 -3.78
CA TYR A 122 4.40 19.69 -3.95
C TYR A 122 3.48 20.19 -5.06
#